data_ab4dca6a8b20bbd6742d379e2c9a8179
#
_entry.id   ab4dca6a8b20bbd6742d379e2c9a8179
#
_cell.length_a   1.000
_cell.length_b   1.000
_cell.length_c   1.000
_cell.angle_alpha   90.00
_cell.angle_beta   90.00
_cell.angle_gamma   90.00
#
_symmetry.space_group_name_H-M   'P 1'
#
loop_
_entity.id
_entity.type
_entity.pdbx_description
1 polymer ?
#
loop_
_entity_poly.entity_id
_entity_poly.type
_entity_poly.pdbx_seq_one_letter_code
_entity_poly.pdbx_strand_id
1 'polypeptide(L)'
;MFSIAFMVISCSENDQKHVKDIDHDVYEMRVYYTYDGKFDDIISRFENHTTKLFDKHGFNNVGYWTTLKKDSLSFADKFIFQNNGKDALVYIVSFKDMDTRNQSWESFINDPEWISVFEESRKDGPIVREIEQVFLSPTIFSNLN
;
A
#
# COMPACT_ATOMS: atom_id res chain seq x y z
N MET A 1 7.07 -45.88 38.43
CA MET A 1 5.84 -45.11 38.10
C MET A 1 6.24 -43.64 37.96
N PHE A 2 6.52 -43.20 36.77
CA PHE A 2 6.87 -41.78 36.48
C PHE A 2 5.62 -41.06 35.98
N SER A 3 5.16 -40.10 36.78
CA SER A 3 4.03 -39.24 36.39
C SER A 3 4.55 -38.08 35.57
N ILE A 4 4.16 -38.05 34.29
CA ILE A 4 4.46 -36.95 33.37
C ILE A 4 3.37 -35.88 33.57
N ALA A 5 3.72 -34.76 34.16
CA ALA A 5 2.85 -33.60 34.26
C ALA A 5 2.82 -32.88 32.91
N PHE A 6 1.66 -32.89 32.26
CA PHE A 6 1.38 -32.05 31.08
C PHE A 6 1.23 -30.61 31.53
N MET A 7 2.22 -29.79 31.23
CA MET A 7 2.13 -28.34 31.39
C MET A 7 1.34 -27.76 30.21
N VAL A 8 0.08 -27.45 30.44
CA VAL A 8 -0.75 -26.73 29.46
C VAL A 8 -0.29 -25.29 29.48
N ILE A 9 0.42 -24.88 28.41
CA ILE A 9 0.71 -23.46 28.19
C ILE A 9 -0.59 -22.82 27.75
N SER A 10 -1.21 -22.09 28.67
CA SER A 10 -2.32 -21.20 28.37
C SER A 10 -1.76 -20.03 27.57
N CYS A 11 -1.97 -20.04 26.26
CA CYS A 11 -1.81 -18.84 25.43
C CYS A 11 -2.79 -17.78 25.93
N SER A 12 -2.25 -16.68 26.38
CA SER A 12 -2.98 -15.53 26.91
C SER A 12 -3.80 -14.89 25.78
N GLU A 13 -5.12 -14.88 25.95
CA GLU A 13 -6.13 -14.24 25.08
C GLU A 13 -6.05 -12.70 25.11
N ASN A 14 -4.95 -12.10 25.52
CA ASN A 14 -4.89 -10.68 25.83
C ASN A 14 -4.28 -9.79 24.73
N ASP A 15 -3.80 -10.37 23.61
CA ASP A 15 -3.19 -9.58 22.53
C ASP A 15 -4.17 -9.13 21.44
N GLN A 16 -5.44 -9.53 21.51
CA GLN A 16 -6.45 -9.17 20.49
C GLN A 16 -7.35 -7.98 20.87
N LYS A 17 -7.11 -7.31 22.00
CA LYS A 17 -8.02 -6.27 22.49
C LYS A 17 -7.93 -4.92 21.78
N HIS A 18 -7.05 -4.76 20.83
CA HIS A 18 -6.87 -3.53 20.05
C HIS A 18 -7.33 -3.60 18.60
N VAL A 19 -7.69 -4.78 18.13
CA VAL A 19 -8.37 -4.94 16.84
C VAL A 19 -9.85 -5.05 17.17
N LYS A 20 -10.57 -3.98 16.92
CA LYS A 20 -12.03 -3.99 16.91
C LYS A 20 -12.44 -5.07 15.90
N ASP A 21 -13.47 -5.92 16.21
CA ASP A 21 -14.23 -6.64 15.19
C ASP A 21 -14.92 -5.56 14.34
N ILE A 22 -14.25 -5.15 13.31
CA ILE A 22 -14.59 -3.97 12.56
C ILE A 22 -15.10 -4.45 11.23
N ASP A 23 -16.36 -4.26 11.01
CA ASP A 23 -16.97 -4.10 9.68
C ASP A 23 -16.36 -2.83 9.04
N HIS A 24 -15.04 -2.82 8.84
CA HIS A 24 -14.28 -1.64 8.44
C HIS A 24 -13.53 -1.86 7.15
N ASP A 25 -13.37 -0.74 6.46
CA ASP A 25 -12.56 -0.62 5.27
C ASP A 25 -11.17 -1.25 5.44
N VAL A 26 -10.77 -2.00 4.45
CA VAL A 26 -9.39 -2.48 4.31
C VAL A 26 -8.59 -1.40 3.62
N TYR A 27 -7.56 -0.92 4.27
CA TYR A 27 -6.61 0.03 3.68
C TYR A 27 -5.43 -0.73 3.11
N GLU A 28 -5.06 -0.40 1.89
CA GLU A 28 -3.89 -0.95 1.20
C GLU A 28 -2.90 0.18 0.93
N MET A 29 -1.76 0.14 1.63
CA MET A 29 -0.63 1.04 1.36
C MET A 29 0.33 0.37 0.39
N ARG A 30 0.78 1.11 -0.61
CA ARG A 30 1.84 0.69 -1.52
C ARG A 30 2.93 1.73 -1.61
N VAL A 31 4.17 1.24 -1.70
CA VAL A 31 5.36 2.05 -1.96
C VAL A 31 5.98 1.57 -3.26
N TYR A 32 6.06 2.44 -4.24
CA TYR A 32 6.62 2.14 -5.55
C TYR A 32 8.01 2.77 -5.68
N TYR A 33 9.03 1.93 -5.75
CA TYR A 33 10.40 2.33 -6.05
C TYR A 33 10.63 2.22 -7.55
N THR A 34 11.13 3.30 -8.14
CA THR A 34 11.36 3.34 -9.58
C THR A 34 12.80 2.97 -9.95
N TYR A 35 13.00 2.67 -11.22
CA TYR A 35 14.33 2.73 -11.81
C TYR A 35 14.84 4.17 -11.87
N ASP A 36 16.14 4.35 -11.95
CA ASP A 36 16.77 5.68 -12.00
C ASP A 36 16.24 6.47 -13.22
N GLY A 37 15.84 7.71 -12.99
CA GLY A 37 15.25 8.59 -14.00
C GLY A 37 13.80 8.28 -14.39
N LYS A 38 13.14 7.33 -13.73
CA LYS A 38 11.75 6.93 -14.03
C LYS A 38 10.71 7.44 -13.03
N PHE A 39 11.12 8.32 -12.11
CA PHE A 39 10.19 8.81 -11.09
C PHE A 39 9.09 9.72 -11.70
N ASP A 40 9.46 10.63 -12.58
CA ASP A 40 8.49 11.50 -13.24
C ASP A 40 7.52 10.72 -14.13
N ASP A 41 7.95 9.61 -14.71
CA ASP A 41 7.10 8.74 -15.53
C ASP A 41 5.99 8.10 -14.66
N ILE A 42 6.31 7.62 -13.44
CA ILE A 42 5.30 7.04 -12.55
C ILE A 42 4.32 8.10 -12.05
N ILE A 43 4.81 9.30 -11.69
CA ILE A 43 3.97 10.40 -11.25
C ILE A 43 2.99 10.79 -12.37
N SER A 44 3.50 11.01 -13.59
CA SER A 44 2.67 11.35 -14.76
C SER A 44 1.61 10.29 -15.06
N ARG A 45 1.97 8.99 -14.97
CA ARG A 45 1.00 7.90 -15.17
C ARG A 45 -0.10 7.90 -14.11
N PHE A 46 0.24 8.16 -12.85
CA PHE A 46 -0.76 8.23 -11.78
C PHE A 46 -1.66 9.44 -11.95
N GLU A 47 -1.10 10.62 -12.15
CA GLU A 47 -1.84 11.88 -12.30
C GLU A 47 -2.81 11.86 -13.48
N ASN A 48 -2.35 11.37 -14.63
CA ASN A 48 -3.13 11.47 -15.87
C ASN A 48 -4.11 10.30 -16.05
N HIS A 49 -3.81 9.11 -15.50
CA HIS A 49 -4.54 7.88 -15.79
C HIS A 49 -4.91 7.07 -14.56
N THR A 50 -3.93 6.63 -13.72
CA THR A 50 -4.15 5.59 -12.73
C THR A 50 -5.19 5.97 -11.70
N THR A 51 -5.16 7.20 -11.18
CA THR A 51 -6.13 7.68 -10.16
C THR A 51 -7.56 7.65 -10.67
N LYS A 52 -7.79 8.03 -11.93
CA LYS A 52 -9.12 8.02 -12.57
C LYS A 52 -9.62 6.60 -12.81
N LEU A 53 -8.70 5.71 -13.23
CA LEU A 53 -9.02 4.30 -13.42
C LEU A 53 -9.28 3.61 -12.08
N PHE A 54 -8.59 3.98 -11.03
CA PHE A 54 -8.89 3.51 -9.68
C PHE A 54 -10.32 3.90 -9.27
N ASP A 55 -10.71 5.16 -9.44
CA ASP A 55 -12.10 5.60 -9.18
C ASP A 55 -13.12 4.80 -10.01
N LYS A 56 -12.84 4.59 -11.30
CA LYS A 56 -13.70 3.80 -12.21
C LYS A 56 -13.92 2.37 -11.72
N HIS A 57 -12.92 1.77 -11.09
CA HIS A 57 -12.94 0.39 -10.61
C HIS A 57 -13.21 0.24 -9.10
N GLY A 58 -13.75 1.29 -8.46
CA GLY A 58 -14.24 1.22 -7.09
C GLY A 58 -13.15 1.25 -6.01
N PHE A 59 -11.97 1.75 -6.34
CA PHE A 59 -10.96 2.09 -5.34
C PHE A 59 -11.35 3.41 -4.67
N ASN A 60 -11.31 3.47 -3.35
CA ASN A 60 -11.36 4.72 -2.65
C ASN A 60 -9.93 5.28 -2.52
N ASN A 61 -9.65 6.38 -3.22
CA ASN A 61 -8.34 7.03 -3.23
C ASN A 61 -8.15 7.84 -1.95
N VAL A 62 -7.43 7.29 -0.96
CA VAL A 62 -7.19 7.95 0.34
C VAL A 62 -6.14 9.04 0.22
N GLY A 63 -5.02 8.77 -0.46
CA GLY A 63 -3.99 9.78 -0.69
C GLY A 63 -2.74 9.24 -1.38
N TYR A 64 -1.92 10.21 -1.86
CA TYR A 64 -0.71 9.97 -2.62
C TYR A 64 0.41 10.88 -2.11
N TRP A 65 1.61 10.33 -1.90
CA TRP A 65 2.75 11.06 -1.39
C TRP A 65 4.00 10.69 -2.16
N THR A 66 4.94 11.63 -2.21
CA THR A 66 6.31 11.37 -2.63
C THR A 66 7.22 11.44 -1.42
N THR A 67 8.29 10.66 -1.42
CA THR A 67 9.30 10.75 -0.36
C THR A 67 10.01 12.10 -0.40
N LEU A 68 10.24 12.69 0.78
CA LEU A 68 11.05 13.90 0.88
C LEU A 68 12.53 13.55 0.75
N LYS A 69 13.30 14.42 0.10
CA LYS A 69 14.75 14.25 0.02
C LYS A 69 15.36 14.41 1.41
N LYS A 70 16.39 13.60 1.70
CA LYS A 70 17.08 13.58 2.99
C LYS A 70 17.56 14.97 3.44
N ASP A 71 18.03 15.78 2.51
CA ASP A 71 18.56 17.14 2.78
C ASP A 71 17.52 18.13 3.33
N SER A 72 16.24 17.76 3.25
CA SER A 72 15.13 18.58 3.76
C SER A 72 14.83 18.37 5.25
N LEU A 73 15.47 17.38 5.91
CA LEU A 73 15.10 16.92 7.26
C LEU A 73 16.35 16.73 8.13
N SER A 74 16.78 17.76 8.85
CA SER A 74 18.03 17.80 9.62
C SER A 74 18.12 16.86 10.84
N PHE A 75 17.03 16.24 11.29
CA PHE A 75 17.04 15.26 12.41
C PHE A 75 16.47 13.89 12.06
N ALA A 76 16.16 13.63 10.81
CA ALA A 76 15.46 12.43 10.33
C ALA A 76 16.37 11.19 10.16
N ASP A 77 17.64 11.27 10.46
CA ASP A 77 18.61 10.19 10.24
C ASP A 77 18.27 8.86 10.96
N LYS A 78 17.32 8.88 11.91
CA LYS A 78 16.94 7.70 12.70
C LYS A 78 15.59 7.09 12.30
N PHE A 79 14.80 7.76 11.45
CA PHE A 79 13.41 7.37 11.16
C PHE A 79 13.13 7.19 9.68
N ILE A 80 14.16 7.10 8.84
CA ILE A 80 13.97 7.02 7.40
C ILE A 80 13.53 5.60 7.05
N PHE A 81 12.39 5.45 6.40
CA PHE A 81 12.12 4.31 5.54
C PHE A 81 13.34 4.11 4.65
N GLN A 82 13.84 2.87 4.57
CA GLN A 82 15.10 2.60 3.86
C GLN A 82 14.94 2.71 2.34
N ASN A 83 14.55 3.89 1.85
CA ASN A 83 14.53 4.16 0.42
C ASN A 83 15.92 4.51 -0.12
N ASN A 84 16.97 4.50 0.73
CA ASN A 84 18.35 4.85 0.37
C ASN A 84 18.48 6.20 -0.36
N GLY A 85 17.63 7.17 -0.03
CA GLY A 85 17.58 8.48 -0.69
C GLY A 85 16.97 8.48 -2.08
N LYS A 86 16.33 7.37 -2.50
CA LYS A 86 15.62 7.27 -3.79
C LYS A 86 14.20 7.83 -3.68
N ASP A 87 13.77 8.45 -4.76
CA ASP A 87 12.38 8.90 -4.86
C ASP A 87 11.44 7.69 -4.91
N ALA A 88 10.35 7.75 -4.13
CA ALA A 88 9.31 6.74 -4.12
C ALA A 88 7.92 7.39 -4.13
N LEU A 89 6.98 6.77 -4.83
CA LEU A 89 5.56 7.08 -4.75
C LEU A 89 4.93 6.18 -3.68
N VAL A 90 4.35 6.81 -2.66
CA VAL A 90 3.56 6.14 -1.62
C VAL A 90 2.10 6.47 -1.86
N TYR A 91 1.23 5.47 -1.82
CA TYR A 91 -0.20 5.73 -1.85
C TYR A 91 -0.98 4.78 -0.96
N ILE A 92 -2.16 5.24 -0.55
CA ILE A 92 -3.13 4.45 0.20
C ILE A 92 -4.45 4.49 -0.55
N VAL A 93 -5.01 3.31 -0.75
CA VAL A 93 -6.38 3.11 -1.21
C VAL A 93 -7.15 2.32 -0.17
N SER A 94 -8.48 2.44 -0.14
CA SER A 94 -9.31 1.63 0.75
C SER A 94 -10.46 0.96 0.01
N PHE A 95 -10.97 -0.10 0.64
CA PHE A 95 -12.07 -0.93 0.15
C PHE A 95 -12.91 -1.35 1.34
N LYS A 96 -14.18 -1.59 1.11
CA LYS A 96 -15.11 -2.05 2.15
C LYS A 96 -14.63 -3.35 2.84
N ASP A 97 -14.07 -4.28 2.05
CA ASP A 97 -13.58 -5.58 2.49
C ASP A 97 -12.57 -6.15 1.50
N MET A 98 -11.96 -7.28 1.83
CA MET A 98 -10.98 -7.95 0.96
C MET A 98 -11.58 -8.50 -0.32
N ASP A 99 -12.84 -8.90 -0.33
CA ASP A 99 -13.51 -9.41 -1.53
C ASP A 99 -13.74 -8.26 -2.52
N THR A 100 -14.23 -7.11 -2.05
CA THR A 100 -14.35 -5.89 -2.85
C THR A 100 -12.98 -5.46 -3.40
N ARG A 101 -11.95 -5.48 -2.56
CA ARG A 101 -10.57 -5.19 -2.98
C ARG A 101 -10.12 -6.08 -4.13
N ASN A 102 -10.32 -7.39 -4.01
CA ASN A 102 -9.88 -8.34 -5.01
C ASN A 102 -10.63 -8.16 -6.34
N GLN A 103 -11.94 -7.92 -6.30
CA GLN A 103 -12.76 -7.63 -7.48
C GLN A 103 -12.34 -6.33 -8.17
N SER A 104 -12.07 -5.28 -7.40
CA SER A 104 -11.60 -4.00 -7.93
C SER A 104 -10.26 -4.14 -8.64
N TRP A 105 -9.30 -4.82 -8.03
CA TRP A 105 -8.01 -5.09 -8.67
C TRP A 105 -8.14 -5.93 -9.94
N GLU A 106 -8.94 -7.01 -9.90
CA GLU A 106 -9.17 -7.85 -11.06
C GLU A 106 -9.80 -7.05 -12.21
N SER A 107 -10.81 -6.24 -11.91
CA SER A 107 -11.45 -5.38 -12.89
C SER A 107 -10.49 -4.35 -13.47
N PHE A 108 -9.66 -3.71 -12.63
CA PHE A 108 -8.69 -2.71 -13.05
C PHE A 108 -7.59 -3.28 -13.96
N ILE A 109 -6.96 -4.40 -13.57
CA ILE A 109 -5.85 -4.97 -14.36
C ILE A 109 -6.29 -5.52 -15.72
N ASN A 110 -7.57 -5.85 -15.85
CA ASN A 110 -8.17 -6.33 -17.10
C ASN A 110 -8.82 -5.22 -17.94
N ASP A 111 -8.81 -3.98 -17.48
CA ASP A 111 -9.35 -2.84 -18.23
C ASP A 111 -8.48 -2.55 -19.47
N PRO A 112 -9.07 -2.55 -20.68
CA PRO A 112 -8.31 -2.24 -21.92
C PRO A 112 -7.62 -0.88 -21.90
N GLU A 113 -8.21 0.12 -21.22
CA GLU A 113 -7.60 1.44 -21.08
C GLU A 113 -6.35 1.36 -20.18
N TRP A 114 -6.43 0.62 -19.05
CA TRP A 114 -5.27 0.38 -18.22
C TRP A 114 -4.16 -0.36 -18.96
N ILE A 115 -4.49 -1.41 -19.69
CA ILE A 115 -3.53 -2.20 -20.46
C ILE A 115 -2.79 -1.29 -21.45
N SER A 116 -3.51 -0.45 -22.19
CA SER A 116 -2.92 0.50 -23.13
C SER A 116 -2.00 1.52 -22.44
N VAL A 117 -2.44 2.11 -21.34
CA VAL A 117 -1.65 3.06 -20.54
C VAL A 117 -0.40 2.41 -19.97
N PHE A 118 -0.54 1.18 -19.47
CA PHE A 118 0.57 0.43 -18.89
C PHE A 118 1.65 0.12 -19.92
N GLU A 119 1.26 -0.34 -21.09
CA GLU A 119 2.18 -0.63 -22.20
C GLU A 119 2.84 0.64 -22.72
N GLU A 120 2.07 1.69 -22.98
CA GLU A 120 2.58 2.98 -23.46
C GLU A 120 3.62 3.57 -22.52
N SER A 121 3.32 3.60 -21.22
CA SER A 121 4.21 4.16 -20.21
C SER A 121 5.53 3.41 -20.03
N ARG A 122 5.64 2.21 -20.60
CA ARG A 122 6.82 1.33 -20.52
C ARG A 122 7.59 1.20 -21.82
N LYS A 123 7.26 1.96 -22.86
CA LYS A 123 7.96 1.90 -24.16
C LYS A 123 9.47 2.09 -24.03
N ASP A 124 9.88 3.00 -23.13
CA ASP A 124 11.28 3.30 -22.86
C ASP A 124 11.85 2.50 -21.67
N GLY A 125 11.29 1.32 -21.42
CA GLY A 125 11.70 0.41 -20.35
C GLY A 125 10.79 0.41 -19.12
N PRO A 126 11.04 -0.48 -18.15
CA PRO A 126 10.23 -0.62 -16.96
C PRO A 126 10.37 0.63 -16.07
N ILE A 127 9.23 1.06 -15.49
CA ILE A 127 9.20 2.21 -14.59
C ILE A 127 9.46 1.80 -13.15
N VAL A 128 8.76 0.75 -12.68
CA VAL A 128 8.78 0.29 -11.28
C VAL A 128 9.75 -0.86 -11.14
N ARG A 129 10.69 -0.72 -10.21
CA ARG A 129 11.69 -1.74 -9.86
C ARG A 129 11.17 -2.67 -8.77
N GLU A 130 10.50 -2.10 -7.76
CA GLU A 130 10.08 -2.79 -6.54
C GLU A 130 8.79 -2.17 -6.01
N ILE A 131 7.96 -3.00 -5.41
CA ILE A 131 6.72 -2.59 -4.75
C ILE A 131 6.69 -3.20 -3.36
N GLU A 132 6.56 -2.36 -2.33
CA GLU A 132 6.14 -2.79 -1.01
C GLU A 132 4.63 -2.64 -0.88
N GLN A 133 4.01 -3.58 -0.17
CA GLN A 133 2.56 -3.59 0.05
C GLN A 133 2.27 -3.96 1.50
N VAL A 134 1.38 -3.19 2.13
CA VAL A 134 0.92 -3.44 3.50
C VAL A 134 -0.59 -3.27 3.56
N PHE A 135 -1.28 -4.23 4.18
CA PHE A 135 -2.68 -4.08 4.55
C PHE A 135 -2.79 -3.48 5.95
N LEU A 136 -3.69 -2.53 6.09
CA LEU A 136 -3.88 -1.77 7.32
C LEU A 136 -5.35 -1.84 7.74
N SER A 137 -5.57 -1.90 9.04
CA SER A 137 -6.89 -1.70 9.65
C SER A 137 -6.82 -0.45 10.54
N PRO A 138 -7.79 0.45 10.48
CA PRO A 138 -7.77 1.64 11.31
C PRO A 138 -7.88 1.26 12.78
N THR A 139 -7.18 2.00 13.64
CA THR A 139 -7.32 1.88 15.09
C THR A 139 -8.57 2.63 15.56
N ILE A 140 -9.03 2.34 16.79
CA ILE A 140 -10.19 3.01 17.39
C ILE A 140 -10.03 4.53 17.57
N PHE A 141 -8.79 5.03 17.50
CA PHE A 141 -8.45 6.45 17.58
C PHE A 141 -8.04 7.05 16.22
N SER A 142 -8.22 6.31 15.13
CA SER A 142 -8.01 6.83 13.78
C SER A 142 -9.15 7.76 13.38
N ASN A 143 -8.82 8.84 12.67
CA ASN A 143 -9.80 9.71 12.03
C ASN A 143 -10.28 9.17 10.66
N LEU A 144 -9.72 8.06 10.22
CA LEU A 144 -10.08 7.35 8.99
C LEU A 144 -11.03 6.18 9.35
N ASN A 145 -12.26 6.49 9.76
CA ASN A 145 -13.31 5.51 10.08
C ASN A 145 -14.49 5.67 9.13
#